data_30ccbaee404af400955e948fe66a9ce1
#
_entry.id   30ccbaee404af400955e948fe66a9ce1
#
_cell.length_a   1.000
_cell.length_b   1.000
_cell.length_c   1.000
_cell.angle_alpha   90.00
_cell.angle_beta   90.00
_cell.angle_gamma   90.00
#
_symmetry.space_group_name_H-M   'P 1'
#
loop_
_entity.id
_entity.type
_entity.pdbx_description
1 polymer ?
#
loop_
_entity_poly.entity_id
_entity_poly.type
_entity_poly.pdbx_seq_one_letter_code
_entity_poly.pdbx_strand_id
1 'polypeptide(L)'
;MNYIVRIFAWALIWSLISVSPGFGQNAIIKIDTDRTLGEIDRNIYGNFVEHLGRCVYGGIYDPGNPLSDEDGFRKDVMEAAKGLNIALIRYPGGNFVSNYHWLDGVGPERTTRMELAWSRIETNFFGTNEFMKFVRKVGTEPYFSVNMGTGTIEEAQRWVEYCNVKDGPYYAELRKKHGYPEPWGIKYWSLGNEMDGFWQMGHLNAEDYCKKAREAAKLMRLTDPNIKLIAAGSSNYRPNADPDEWNETVIRELRDVVDYIALHIYVGNPDNNYYNFLATPLVLEQRTKVTKGIIDKHMQKAHRGNRPPIYIAWDEYNVWYRARTDESMQGTRALEEHYNLEDALVIAEFLNAFVRNADVVKMANMAQLVNVIAPIFTNEKGMFRQTIYFPLALFANHVAGTSLDVFVKCDTYDTDEFFIGLGESKTVQKNVPYLDVSAAIKNNEIVICVVNRHKDKPITTEILCQKGLFSGPFKIYEVNGPDIKAMNDFGQENIKTQTKPELKVKGSSFTYIFPAHSFTLLKGKIE
;
A
#
# COMPACT_ATOMS: atom_id res chain seq x y z
N MET A 1 -40.10 42.52 79.15
CA MET A 1 -40.27 41.07 79.05
C MET A 1 -40.84 40.77 77.65
N ASN A 2 -40.01 40.63 76.64
CA ASN A 2 -40.43 40.15 75.35
C ASN A 2 -39.26 39.49 74.67
N TYR A 3 -39.31 38.19 74.46
CA TYR A 3 -38.34 37.36 73.77
C TYR A 3 -38.51 37.48 72.27
N ILE A 4 -37.47 37.89 71.55
CA ILE A 4 -37.44 37.87 70.11
C ILE A 4 -36.65 36.59 69.68
N VAL A 5 -37.34 35.65 69.04
CA VAL A 5 -36.81 34.47 68.43
C VAL A 5 -36.28 34.85 67.05
N ARG A 6 -34.97 34.68 66.81
CA ARG A 6 -34.32 34.80 65.46
C ARG A 6 -34.25 33.43 64.78
N ILE A 7 -35.01 33.26 63.70
CA ILE A 7 -34.95 32.10 62.82
C ILE A 7 -33.84 32.37 61.82
N PHE A 8 -32.79 31.54 61.83
CA PHE A 8 -31.76 31.50 60.77
C PHE A 8 -32.25 30.56 59.67
N ALA A 9 -32.56 31.09 58.47
CA ALA A 9 -32.83 30.34 57.27
C ALA A 9 -31.50 30.06 56.57
N TRP A 10 -31.09 28.77 56.48
CA TRP A 10 -30.00 28.32 55.69
C TRP A 10 -30.50 28.17 54.25
N ALA A 11 -30.05 29.02 53.32
CA ALA A 11 -30.24 28.86 51.89
C ALA A 11 -29.13 27.94 51.34
N LEU A 12 -29.47 26.69 51.06
CA LEU A 12 -28.63 25.79 50.27
C LEU A 12 -28.62 26.28 48.82
N ILE A 13 -27.51 26.88 48.40
CA ILE A 13 -27.25 27.17 46.99
C ILE A 13 -26.78 25.86 46.36
N TRP A 14 -27.67 25.18 45.64
CA TRP A 14 -27.30 24.13 44.70
C TRP A 14 -26.70 24.79 43.45
N SER A 15 -25.36 24.80 43.32
CA SER A 15 -24.70 25.10 42.07
C SER A 15 -24.98 23.93 41.11
N LEU A 16 -25.95 24.09 40.24
CA LEU A 16 -26.09 23.27 39.03
C LEU A 16 -24.85 23.52 38.16
N ILE A 17 -23.88 22.63 38.28
CA ILE A 17 -22.84 22.50 37.25
C ILE A 17 -23.57 21.98 36.01
N SER A 18 -24.00 22.87 35.14
CA SER A 18 -24.39 22.54 33.77
C SER A 18 -23.16 22.06 33.06
N VAL A 19 -22.95 20.73 33.04
CA VAL A 19 -22.07 20.10 32.06
C VAL A 19 -22.69 20.39 30.71
N SER A 20 -22.26 21.45 30.06
CA SER A 20 -22.55 21.66 28.64
C SER A 20 -22.06 20.42 27.93
N PRO A 21 -22.90 19.68 27.20
CA PRO A 21 -22.38 18.68 26.30
C PRO A 21 -21.44 19.43 25.37
N GLY A 22 -20.12 19.08 25.40
CA GLY A 22 -19.18 19.63 24.46
C GLY A 22 -19.74 19.35 23.06
N PHE A 23 -20.08 20.41 22.33
CA PHE A 23 -20.52 20.28 20.94
C PHE A 23 -19.37 19.59 20.20
N GLY A 24 -19.55 18.29 19.93
CA GLY A 24 -18.68 17.57 19.01
C GLY A 24 -18.68 18.35 17.70
N GLN A 25 -17.50 18.45 17.07
CA GLN A 25 -17.38 19.08 15.76
C GLN A 25 -18.42 18.44 14.82
N ASN A 26 -19.29 19.25 14.23
CA ASN A 26 -20.28 18.76 13.27
C ASN A 26 -19.64 18.74 11.89
N ALA A 27 -19.56 17.56 11.28
CA ALA A 27 -19.07 17.38 9.93
C ALA A 27 -20.19 16.89 9.00
N ILE A 28 -19.99 17.05 7.70
CA ILE A 28 -20.90 16.57 6.66
C ILE A 28 -20.08 15.79 5.63
N ILE A 29 -20.52 14.58 5.34
CA ILE A 29 -20.06 13.77 4.21
C ILE A 29 -21.23 13.66 3.22
N LYS A 30 -21.02 14.12 1.97
CA LYS A 30 -22.01 13.99 0.90
C LYS A 30 -21.50 12.99 -0.14
N ILE A 31 -22.35 12.03 -0.45
CA ILE A 31 -22.08 10.99 -1.43
C ILE A 31 -23.11 11.13 -2.55
N ASP A 32 -22.64 11.12 -3.80
CA ASP A 32 -23.48 11.14 -4.97
C ASP A 32 -23.14 9.90 -5.85
N THR A 33 -24.09 9.00 -6.00
CA THR A 33 -23.90 7.76 -6.74
C THR A 33 -23.75 7.97 -8.25
N ASP A 34 -24.12 9.16 -8.77
CA ASP A 34 -23.90 9.51 -10.17
C ASP A 34 -22.50 10.10 -10.44
N ARG A 35 -21.80 10.52 -9.39
CA ARG A 35 -20.46 11.10 -9.50
C ARG A 35 -19.41 10.03 -9.23
N THR A 36 -19.05 9.32 -10.28
CA THR A 36 -18.06 8.25 -10.21
C THR A 36 -16.67 8.74 -10.57
N LEU A 37 -15.65 8.19 -9.91
CA LEU A 37 -14.24 8.49 -10.17
C LEU A 37 -13.56 7.42 -11.04
N GLY A 38 -14.07 6.19 -11.03
CA GLY A 38 -13.54 5.07 -11.82
C GLY A 38 -13.70 3.74 -11.12
N GLU A 39 -13.45 2.67 -11.87
CA GLU A 39 -13.44 1.31 -11.31
C GLU A 39 -12.17 1.08 -10.48
N ILE A 40 -12.35 0.59 -9.26
CA ILE A 40 -11.28 0.20 -8.36
C ILE A 40 -10.66 -1.09 -8.90
N ASP A 41 -9.40 -1.01 -9.36
CA ASP A 41 -8.66 -2.21 -9.73
C ASP A 41 -8.20 -2.92 -8.45
N ARG A 42 -8.43 -4.23 -8.39
CA ARG A 42 -8.06 -5.01 -7.22
C ARG A 42 -6.55 -5.01 -6.95
N ASN A 43 -5.74 -4.76 -7.97
CA ASN A 43 -4.28 -4.69 -7.84
C ASN A 43 -3.78 -3.55 -6.94
N ILE A 44 -4.63 -2.61 -6.51
CA ILE A 44 -4.26 -1.63 -5.47
C ILE A 44 -4.08 -2.28 -4.09
N TYR A 45 -4.48 -3.54 -3.90
CA TYR A 45 -4.30 -4.35 -2.70
C TYR A 45 -3.15 -5.34 -2.87
N GLY A 46 -2.09 -4.92 -3.53
CA GLY A 46 -0.87 -5.69 -3.73
C GLY A 46 0.08 -5.61 -2.53
N ASN A 47 1.08 -6.49 -2.59
CA ASN A 47 2.14 -6.53 -1.60
C ASN A 47 3.49 -6.78 -2.28
N PHE A 48 4.58 -6.83 -1.51
CA PHE A 48 5.93 -6.92 -2.01
C PHE A 48 6.78 -7.87 -1.17
N VAL A 49 7.60 -8.67 -1.82
CA VAL A 49 8.59 -9.58 -1.23
C VAL A 49 9.94 -9.35 -1.89
N GLU A 50 10.95 -9.07 -1.08
CA GLU A 50 12.32 -8.86 -1.51
C GLU A 50 13.28 -9.78 -0.76
N HIS A 51 14.38 -10.16 -1.40
CA HIS A 51 15.52 -10.83 -0.75
C HIS A 51 16.28 -9.84 0.15
N LEU A 52 15.62 -9.42 1.23
CA LEU A 52 16.08 -8.42 2.19
C LEU A 52 15.73 -8.90 3.60
N GLY A 53 16.67 -8.77 4.54
CA GLY A 53 16.45 -9.13 5.93
C GLY A 53 15.86 -10.54 6.08
N ARG A 54 14.77 -10.64 6.83
CA ARG A 54 13.99 -11.89 6.97
C ARG A 54 12.66 -11.87 6.21
N CYS A 55 12.57 -11.14 5.10
CA CYS A 55 11.35 -11.18 4.31
C CYS A 55 11.16 -12.54 3.62
N VAL A 56 12.21 -13.07 2.99
CA VAL A 56 12.20 -14.41 2.39
C VAL A 56 12.62 -15.46 3.41
N TYR A 57 13.90 -15.56 3.73
CA TYR A 57 14.45 -16.56 4.66
C TYR A 57 14.13 -16.19 6.11
N GLY A 58 13.42 -17.10 6.83
CA GLY A 58 12.89 -16.85 8.18
C GLY A 58 11.60 -16.02 8.20
N GLY A 59 11.09 -15.66 7.00
CA GLY A 59 9.82 -14.99 6.80
C GLY A 59 8.82 -15.90 6.09
N ILE A 60 8.68 -15.76 4.76
CA ILE A 60 7.77 -16.62 3.97
C ILE A 60 8.32 -18.04 3.80
N TYR A 61 9.64 -18.19 3.79
CA TYR A 61 10.36 -19.45 3.54
C TYR A 61 11.34 -19.73 4.68
N ASP A 62 11.10 -20.83 5.40
CA ASP A 62 11.86 -21.22 6.58
C ASP A 62 11.89 -22.78 6.69
N PRO A 63 12.59 -23.44 5.75
CA PRO A 63 12.65 -24.90 5.69
C PRO A 63 13.27 -25.47 6.99
N GLY A 64 12.61 -26.49 7.55
CA GLY A 64 13.01 -27.09 8.82
C GLY A 64 12.34 -26.49 10.06
N ASN A 65 11.65 -25.36 9.93
CA ASN A 65 10.82 -24.84 11.02
C ASN A 65 9.55 -25.70 11.19
N PRO A 66 9.14 -26.07 12.42
CA PRO A 66 7.92 -26.85 12.65
C PRO A 66 6.63 -26.20 12.14
N LEU A 67 6.62 -24.89 11.95
CA LEU A 67 5.50 -24.14 11.38
C LEU A 67 5.49 -24.11 9.84
N SER A 68 6.53 -24.62 9.20
CA SER A 68 6.59 -24.72 7.75
C SER A 68 5.92 -25.97 7.21
N ASP A 69 5.48 -25.92 5.97
CA ASP A 69 4.99 -27.07 5.23
C ASP A 69 6.16 -27.87 4.59
N GLU A 70 5.83 -28.91 3.81
CA GLU A 70 6.80 -29.77 3.12
C GLU A 70 7.63 -29.03 2.05
N ASP A 71 7.13 -27.92 1.51
CA ASP A 71 7.85 -27.07 0.58
C ASP A 71 8.72 -26.00 1.29
N GLY A 72 8.67 -25.90 2.62
CA GLY A 72 9.43 -24.96 3.43
C GLY A 72 8.72 -23.62 3.66
N PHE A 73 7.46 -23.47 3.30
CA PHE A 73 6.71 -22.22 3.49
C PHE A 73 6.05 -22.17 4.87
N ARG A 74 6.17 -21.03 5.55
CA ARG A 74 5.54 -20.79 6.86
C ARG A 74 4.01 -20.78 6.73
N LYS A 75 3.34 -21.78 7.32
CA LYS A 75 1.87 -21.94 7.28
C LYS A 75 1.14 -20.79 7.95
N ASP A 76 1.65 -20.32 9.09
CA ASP A 76 1.10 -19.18 9.82
C ASP A 76 1.18 -17.87 9.00
N VAL A 77 2.29 -17.65 8.30
CA VAL A 77 2.46 -16.52 7.38
C VAL A 77 1.51 -16.62 6.17
N MET A 78 1.41 -17.80 5.57
CA MET A 78 0.47 -18.01 4.44
C MET A 78 -0.98 -17.75 4.86
N GLU A 79 -1.38 -18.17 6.05
CA GLU A 79 -2.73 -17.92 6.56
C GLU A 79 -2.98 -16.42 6.78
N ALA A 80 -2.01 -15.70 7.36
CA ALA A 80 -2.09 -14.25 7.52
C ALA A 80 -2.13 -13.53 6.17
N ALA A 81 -1.33 -13.97 5.18
CA ALA A 81 -1.33 -13.42 3.82
C ALA A 81 -2.68 -13.64 3.10
N LYS A 82 -3.32 -14.81 3.28
CA LYS A 82 -4.68 -15.06 2.79
C LYS A 82 -5.71 -14.14 3.46
N GLY A 83 -5.56 -13.88 4.76
CA GLY A 83 -6.42 -12.94 5.48
C GLY A 83 -6.32 -11.49 4.98
N LEU A 84 -5.15 -11.09 4.47
CA LEU A 84 -4.96 -9.81 3.77
C LEU A 84 -5.67 -9.77 2.40
N ASN A 85 -6.04 -10.91 1.83
CA ASN A 85 -6.68 -11.01 0.51
C ASN A 85 -5.88 -10.29 -0.59
N ILE A 86 -4.56 -10.52 -0.60
CA ILE A 86 -3.59 -9.86 -1.47
C ILE A 86 -3.91 -10.15 -2.94
N ALA A 87 -3.98 -9.13 -3.77
CA ALA A 87 -4.28 -9.28 -5.20
C ALA A 87 -3.06 -9.76 -5.99
N LEU A 88 -1.90 -9.17 -5.73
CA LEU A 88 -0.65 -9.56 -6.38
C LEU A 88 0.55 -9.32 -5.44
N ILE A 89 1.64 -10.07 -5.66
CA ILE A 89 2.90 -9.90 -4.93
C ILE A 89 4.03 -9.61 -5.90
N ARG A 90 4.72 -8.48 -5.68
CA ARG A 90 5.92 -8.07 -6.40
C ARG A 90 7.14 -8.84 -5.89
N TYR A 91 8.04 -9.25 -6.79
CA TYR A 91 9.23 -10.06 -6.55
C TYR A 91 10.30 -9.82 -7.65
N PRO A 92 11.60 -9.98 -7.45
CA PRO A 92 12.30 -10.47 -6.26
C PRO A 92 12.81 -9.32 -5.37
N GLY A 93 12.58 -8.09 -5.74
CA GLY A 93 13.05 -6.93 -5.00
C GLY A 93 12.75 -5.63 -5.72
N GLY A 94 13.03 -4.70 -5.00
CA GLY A 94 13.59 -3.38 -4.86
C GLY A 94 15.05 -3.32 -5.28
N ASN A 95 15.90 -2.87 -4.36
CA ASN A 95 17.32 -2.73 -4.65
C ASN A 95 18.00 -4.06 -5.05
N PHE A 96 17.55 -5.16 -4.49
CA PHE A 96 18.04 -6.50 -4.80
C PHE A 96 17.99 -6.82 -6.28
N VAL A 97 16.93 -6.45 -7.00
CA VAL A 97 16.75 -6.87 -8.40
C VAL A 97 17.84 -6.37 -9.33
N SER A 98 18.47 -5.22 -9.02
CA SER A 98 19.45 -4.60 -9.91
C SER A 98 20.79 -5.35 -10.01
N ASN A 99 20.98 -6.38 -9.17
CA ASN A 99 22.13 -7.30 -9.26
C ASN A 99 21.69 -8.77 -9.23
N TYR A 100 20.40 -9.06 -9.37
CA TYR A 100 19.88 -10.42 -9.36
C TYR A 100 19.89 -11.04 -10.75
N HIS A 101 20.49 -12.23 -10.86
CA HIS A 101 20.51 -13.05 -12.07
C HIS A 101 19.59 -14.25 -11.86
N TRP A 102 18.41 -14.24 -12.46
CA TRP A 102 17.34 -15.19 -12.19
C TRP A 102 17.72 -16.67 -12.42
N LEU A 103 18.68 -16.93 -13.32
CA LEU A 103 19.21 -18.29 -13.56
C LEU A 103 19.89 -18.88 -12.33
N ASP A 104 20.49 -18.08 -11.46
CA ASP A 104 21.12 -18.53 -10.22
C ASP A 104 20.09 -19.13 -9.23
N GLY A 105 18.83 -18.72 -9.35
CA GLY A 105 17.71 -19.11 -8.47
C GLY A 105 16.77 -20.17 -9.06
N VAL A 106 17.14 -20.90 -10.11
CA VAL A 106 16.32 -21.97 -10.69
C VAL A 106 17.09 -23.27 -10.87
N GLY A 107 16.36 -24.40 -10.89
CA GLY A 107 16.95 -25.71 -11.06
C GLY A 107 17.56 -26.29 -9.77
N PRO A 108 18.21 -27.46 -9.86
CA PRO A 108 18.76 -28.16 -8.68
C PRO A 108 20.08 -27.54 -8.18
N GLU A 109 20.83 -26.90 -9.06
CA GLU A 109 22.08 -26.23 -8.73
C GLU A 109 21.81 -24.74 -8.54
N ARG A 110 22.20 -24.21 -7.37
CA ARG A 110 21.99 -22.81 -7.01
C ARG A 110 23.32 -22.10 -6.83
N THR A 111 23.45 -20.95 -7.46
CA THR A 111 24.69 -20.16 -7.39
C THR A 111 24.62 -19.22 -6.18
N THR A 112 25.49 -19.47 -5.19
CA THR A 112 25.64 -18.55 -4.05
C THR A 112 26.41 -17.31 -4.49
N ARG A 113 25.90 -16.12 -4.13
CA ARG A 113 26.52 -14.83 -4.49
C ARG A 113 26.67 -13.91 -3.30
N MET A 114 27.64 -12.99 -3.40
CA MET A 114 27.62 -11.78 -2.58
C MET A 114 26.51 -10.87 -3.13
N GLU A 115 25.48 -10.65 -2.33
CA GLU A 115 24.41 -9.73 -2.65
C GLU A 115 24.84 -8.32 -2.25
N LEU A 116 24.87 -7.40 -3.21
CA LEU A 116 25.52 -6.10 -3.04
C LEU A 116 24.59 -5.00 -2.52
N ALA A 117 23.28 -5.14 -2.73
CA ALA A 117 22.33 -4.11 -2.27
C ALA A 117 22.24 -4.09 -0.74
N TRP A 118 22.26 -5.25 -0.09
CA TRP A 118 22.09 -5.42 1.34
C TRP A 118 23.31 -6.07 2.03
N SER A 119 24.45 -6.18 1.30
CA SER A 119 25.76 -6.64 1.81
C SER A 119 25.69 -7.99 2.52
N ARG A 120 25.06 -9.00 1.90
CA ARG A 120 24.89 -10.34 2.48
C ARG A 120 25.21 -11.46 1.50
N ILE A 121 25.32 -12.67 2.01
CA ILE A 121 25.39 -13.87 1.17
C ILE A 121 23.97 -14.27 0.78
N GLU A 122 23.71 -14.38 -0.53
CA GLU A 122 22.48 -14.93 -1.10
C GLU A 122 22.75 -16.32 -1.65
N THR A 123 22.01 -17.30 -1.12
CA THR A 123 22.16 -18.71 -1.48
C THR A 123 21.36 -19.09 -2.72
N ASN A 124 20.39 -18.27 -3.11
CA ASN A 124 19.46 -18.51 -4.19
C ASN A 124 18.60 -19.80 -4.07
N PHE A 125 18.47 -20.35 -2.85
CA PHE A 125 17.59 -21.51 -2.62
C PHE A 125 16.10 -21.16 -2.79
N PHE A 126 15.76 -19.89 -2.65
CA PHE A 126 14.45 -19.38 -2.99
C PHE A 126 14.57 -18.55 -4.28
N GLY A 127 13.87 -18.96 -5.33
CA GLY A 127 13.89 -18.28 -6.61
C GLY A 127 12.53 -18.32 -7.32
N THR A 128 12.54 -18.25 -8.64
CA THR A 128 11.31 -18.19 -9.46
C THR A 128 10.30 -19.28 -9.09
N ASN A 129 10.76 -20.53 -9.01
CA ASN A 129 9.83 -21.66 -8.82
C ASN A 129 9.27 -21.74 -7.41
N GLU A 130 10.06 -21.45 -6.41
CA GLU A 130 9.65 -21.38 -5.01
C GLU A 130 8.65 -20.22 -4.81
N PHE A 131 8.94 -19.05 -5.38
CA PHE A 131 8.03 -17.92 -5.34
C PHE A 131 6.69 -18.25 -6.01
N MET A 132 6.71 -18.88 -7.19
CA MET A 132 5.49 -19.29 -7.89
C MET A 132 4.66 -20.31 -7.10
N LYS A 133 5.29 -21.25 -6.40
CA LYS A 133 4.58 -22.14 -5.47
C LYS A 133 3.94 -21.37 -4.32
N PHE A 134 4.68 -20.44 -3.72
CA PHE A 134 4.18 -19.61 -2.62
C PHE A 134 2.93 -18.81 -3.04
N VAL A 135 3.00 -18.06 -4.13
CA VAL A 135 1.86 -17.24 -4.60
C VAL A 135 0.64 -18.09 -4.96
N ARG A 136 0.82 -19.28 -5.51
CA ARG A 136 -0.27 -20.22 -5.77
C ARG A 136 -0.92 -20.76 -4.50
N LYS A 137 -0.11 -21.08 -3.46
CA LYS A 137 -0.63 -21.53 -2.17
C LYS A 137 -1.38 -20.42 -1.42
N VAL A 138 -0.95 -19.17 -1.58
CA VAL A 138 -1.64 -17.99 -1.03
C VAL A 138 -2.90 -17.64 -1.86
N GLY A 139 -2.90 -17.90 -3.17
CA GLY A 139 -3.99 -17.57 -4.08
C GLY A 139 -3.92 -16.14 -4.60
N THR A 140 -2.72 -15.68 -4.96
CA THR A 140 -2.43 -14.32 -5.43
C THR A 140 -1.73 -14.34 -6.79
N GLU A 141 -1.70 -13.21 -7.50
CA GLU A 141 -0.99 -13.07 -8.78
C GLU A 141 0.48 -12.71 -8.58
N PRO A 142 1.40 -13.22 -9.43
CA PRO A 142 2.80 -12.80 -9.42
C PRO A 142 3.00 -11.49 -10.18
N TYR A 143 3.92 -10.65 -9.68
CA TYR A 143 4.46 -9.48 -10.35
C TYR A 143 5.98 -9.51 -10.26
N PHE A 144 6.68 -9.62 -11.42
CA PHE A 144 8.12 -9.75 -11.46
C PHE A 144 8.81 -8.45 -11.87
N SER A 145 9.94 -8.15 -11.22
CA SER A 145 10.83 -7.06 -11.64
C SER A 145 12.07 -7.66 -12.30
N VAL A 146 12.46 -7.16 -13.49
CA VAL A 146 13.66 -7.60 -14.20
C VAL A 146 14.87 -6.74 -13.83
N ASN A 147 16.06 -7.34 -13.90
CA ASN A 147 17.32 -6.66 -13.62
C ASN A 147 17.68 -5.66 -14.73
N MET A 148 17.37 -4.38 -14.52
CA MET A 148 17.79 -3.29 -15.43
C MET A 148 19.08 -2.60 -14.97
N GLY A 149 19.67 -3.01 -13.85
CA GLY A 149 20.96 -2.55 -13.38
C GLY A 149 22.11 -3.24 -14.11
N THR A 150 22.57 -4.36 -13.57
CA THR A 150 23.68 -5.17 -14.13
C THR A 150 23.23 -6.17 -15.19
N GLY A 151 21.93 -6.48 -15.28
CA GLY A 151 21.36 -7.42 -16.23
C GLY A 151 21.28 -6.89 -17.67
N THR A 152 21.15 -7.83 -18.61
CA THR A 152 20.97 -7.53 -20.04
C THR A 152 19.51 -7.57 -20.45
N ILE A 153 19.16 -6.91 -21.56
CA ILE A 153 17.80 -6.97 -22.13
C ILE A 153 17.43 -8.39 -22.57
N GLU A 154 18.42 -9.19 -22.96
CA GLU A 154 18.24 -10.62 -23.30
C GLU A 154 17.94 -11.46 -22.06
N GLU A 155 18.58 -11.16 -20.93
CA GLU A 155 18.28 -11.83 -19.66
C GLU A 155 16.82 -11.63 -19.25
N ALA A 156 16.29 -10.42 -19.39
CA ALA A 156 14.89 -10.12 -19.16
C ALA A 156 13.96 -10.92 -20.10
N GLN A 157 14.27 -10.97 -21.39
CA GLN A 157 13.53 -11.75 -22.38
C GLN A 157 13.55 -13.26 -22.04
N ARG A 158 14.72 -13.80 -21.71
CA ARG A 158 14.91 -15.22 -21.36
C ARG A 158 14.11 -15.62 -20.12
N TRP A 159 13.93 -14.71 -19.18
CA TRP A 159 13.09 -14.96 -17.99
C TRP A 159 11.62 -15.05 -18.36
N VAL A 160 11.11 -14.19 -19.26
CA VAL A 160 9.76 -14.31 -19.83
C VAL A 160 9.61 -15.63 -20.57
N GLU A 161 10.61 -16.05 -21.38
CA GLU A 161 10.60 -17.33 -22.09
C GLU A 161 10.50 -18.52 -21.12
N TYR A 162 11.34 -18.52 -20.06
CA TYR A 162 11.30 -19.55 -19.02
C TYR A 162 9.92 -19.62 -18.33
N CYS A 163 9.33 -18.47 -18.04
CA CYS A 163 8.08 -18.42 -17.29
C CYS A 163 6.83 -18.65 -18.14
N ASN A 164 6.78 -18.15 -19.36
CA ASN A 164 5.51 -18.02 -20.08
C ASN A 164 5.42 -18.86 -21.37
N VAL A 165 6.55 -19.25 -21.98
CA VAL A 165 6.50 -20.04 -23.20
C VAL A 165 6.30 -21.52 -22.87
N LYS A 166 5.41 -22.19 -23.62
CA LYS A 166 5.02 -23.57 -23.31
C LYS A 166 6.08 -24.58 -23.75
N ASP A 167 6.44 -24.57 -25.02
CA ASP A 167 7.24 -25.63 -25.67
C ASP A 167 8.22 -25.04 -26.68
N GLY A 168 9.33 -25.75 -26.90
CA GLY A 168 10.26 -25.58 -28.04
C GLY A 168 11.50 -24.75 -27.73
N PRO A 169 11.44 -23.48 -27.31
CA PRO A 169 12.61 -22.70 -26.99
C PRO A 169 13.37 -23.22 -25.78
N TYR A 170 14.68 -22.91 -25.74
CA TYR A 170 15.63 -23.45 -24.75
C TYR A 170 15.18 -23.24 -23.30
N TYR A 171 14.72 -22.03 -22.94
CA TYR A 171 14.36 -21.75 -21.55
C TYR A 171 13.00 -22.34 -21.15
N ALA A 172 12.09 -22.53 -22.09
CA ALA A 172 10.86 -23.29 -21.85
C ALA A 172 11.17 -24.77 -21.56
N GLU A 173 12.06 -25.38 -22.35
CA GLU A 173 12.52 -26.75 -22.13
C GLU A 173 13.35 -26.87 -20.84
N LEU A 174 14.14 -25.86 -20.47
CA LEU A 174 14.85 -25.79 -19.20
C LEU A 174 13.89 -25.81 -18.01
N ARG A 175 12.78 -25.02 -18.04
CA ARG A 175 11.73 -25.07 -17.02
C ARG A 175 11.18 -26.48 -16.84
N LYS A 176 10.89 -27.18 -17.93
CA LYS A 176 10.41 -28.58 -17.89
C LYS A 176 11.42 -29.53 -17.26
N LYS A 177 12.71 -29.40 -17.61
CA LYS A 177 13.81 -30.17 -16.98
C LYS A 177 13.89 -29.91 -15.47
N HIS A 178 13.53 -28.71 -15.02
CA HIS A 178 13.45 -28.35 -13.61
C HIS A 178 12.18 -28.89 -12.91
N GLY A 179 11.33 -29.66 -13.61
CA GLY A 179 10.13 -30.30 -13.05
C GLY A 179 8.84 -29.50 -13.19
N TYR A 180 8.85 -28.44 -13.99
CA TYR A 180 7.68 -27.57 -14.20
C TYR A 180 7.24 -27.60 -15.68
N PRO A 181 6.41 -28.60 -16.09
CA PRO A 181 6.05 -28.78 -17.50
C PRO A 181 5.18 -27.64 -18.04
N GLU A 182 4.26 -27.12 -17.23
CA GLU A 182 3.37 -26.03 -17.64
C GLU A 182 3.98 -24.66 -17.37
N PRO A 183 3.72 -23.65 -18.24
CA PRO A 183 4.18 -22.30 -18.02
C PRO A 183 3.55 -21.68 -16.76
N TRP A 184 4.31 -20.80 -16.12
CA TRP A 184 3.82 -20.06 -14.95
C TRP A 184 2.78 -19.00 -15.31
N GLY A 185 2.86 -18.41 -16.53
CA GLY A 185 1.90 -17.45 -17.06
C GLY A 185 1.95 -16.09 -16.33
N ILE A 186 3.13 -15.56 -16.10
CA ILE A 186 3.31 -14.30 -15.36
C ILE A 186 2.92 -13.13 -16.23
N LYS A 187 1.94 -12.35 -15.76
CA LYS A 187 1.35 -11.24 -16.49
C LYS A 187 2.08 -9.92 -16.31
N TYR A 188 2.52 -9.59 -15.09
CA TYR A 188 3.06 -8.28 -14.74
C TYR A 188 4.58 -8.32 -14.61
N TRP A 189 5.28 -7.37 -15.30
CA TRP A 189 6.73 -7.29 -15.34
C TRP A 189 7.19 -5.84 -15.24
N SER A 190 8.00 -5.51 -14.23
CA SER A 190 8.64 -4.21 -14.11
C SER A 190 9.96 -4.17 -14.86
N LEU A 191 10.20 -3.07 -15.54
CA LEU A 191 11.45 -2.76 -16.23
C LEU A 191 12.44 -2.07 -15.28
N GLY A 192 12.88 -2.80 -14.27
CA GLY A 192 13.80 -2.34 -13.24
C GLY A 192 13.12 -1.80 -12.00
N ASN A 193 13.93 -1.26 -11.09
CA ASN A 193 13.54 -0.65 -9.83
C ASN A 193 14.31 0.64 -9.60
N GLU A 194 13.65 1.73 -9.21
CA GLU A 194 14.25 3.00 -8.77
C GLU A 194 15.42 3.51 -9.63
N MET A 195 15.30 3.38 -10.95
CA MET A 195 16.38 3.67 -11.90
C MET A 195 16.79 5.15 -11.92
N ASP A 196 15.99 6.04 -11.29
CA ASP A 196 16.25 7.46 -11.04
C ASP A 196 17.09 7.70 -9.77
N GLY A 197 17.25 6.67 -8.92
CA GLY A 197 17.93 6.79 -7.62
C GLY A 197 19.43 6.48 -7.70
N PHE A 198 20.29 7.41 -7.24
CA PHE A 198 21.75 7.20 -7.21
C PHE A 198 22.18 6.03 -6.30
N TRP A 199 21.32 5.58 -5.39
CA TRP A 199 21.56 4.39 -4.54
C TRP A 199 21.36 3.09 -5.28
N GLN A 200 20.70 3.12 -6.43
CA GLN A 200 20.37 1.94 -7.20
C GLN A 200 21.55 1.53 -8.08
N MET A 201 21.98 0.27 -8.02
CA MET A 201 23.03 -0.25 -8.89
C MET A 201 22.61 -0.13 -10.36
N GLY A 202 23.50 0.47 -11.17
CA GLY A 202 23.23 0.68 -12.59
C GLY A 202 22.16 1.74 -12.88
N HIS A 203 21.90 2.66 -11.94
CA HIS A 203 21.03 3.80 -12.20
C HIS A 203 21.47 4.59 -13.45
N LEU A 204 20.53 5.22 -14.10
CA LEU A 204 20.73 5.92 -15.37
C LEU A 204 20.05 7.29 -15.33
N ASN A 205 20.41 8.18 -16.25
CA ASN A 205 19.55 9.29 -16.58
C ASN A 205 18.28 8.81 -17.30
N ALA A 206 17.26 9.64 -17.38
CA ALA A 206 15.94 9.23 -17.91
C ALA A 206 16.01 8.75 -19.37
N GLU A 207 16.78 9.42 -20.23
CA GLU A 207 16.92 9.08 -21.64
C GLU A 207 17.60 7.72 -21.84
N ASP A 208 18.68 7.44 -21.12
CA ASP A 208 19.41 6.18 -21.25
C ASP A 208 18.62 5.02 -20.65
N TYR A 209 17.91 5.26 -19.52
CA TYR A 209 16.95 4.31 -19.01
C TYR A 209 15.88 3.97 -20.04
N CYS A 210 15.28 4.98 -20.68
CA CYS A 210 14.23 4.76 -21.68
C CYS A 210 14.71 3.99 -22.90
N LYS A 211 15.95 4.21 -23.36
CA LYS A 211 16.55 3.42 -24.45
C LYS A 211 16.65 1.94 -24.07
N LYS A 212 17.22 1.64 -22.91
CA LYS A 212 17.37 0.26 -22.40
C LYS A 212 16.01 -0.41 -22.18
N ALA A 213 15.10 0.28 -21.49
CA ALA A 213 13.75 -0.22 -21.17
C ALA A 213 12.91 -0.49 -22.42
N ARG A 214 12.99 0.37 -23.45
CA ARG A 214 12.29 0.17 -24.73
C ARG A 214 12.73 -1.09 -25.43
N GLU A 215 14.04 -1.35 -25.51
CA GLU A 215 14.55 -2.55 -26.18
C GLU A 215 14.21 -3.82 -25.37
N ALA A 216 14.33 -3.78 -24.04
CA ALA A 216 13.85 -4.86 -23.20
C ALA A 216 12.35 -5.15 -23.41
N ALA A 217 11.52 -4.11 -23.39
CA ALA A 217 10.08 -4.21 -23.62
C ALA A 217 9.73 -4.86 -24.96
N LYS A 218 10.46 -4.52 -26.04
CA LYS A 218 10.28 -5.15 -27.36
C LYS A 218 10.57 -6.65 -27.29
N LEU A 219 11.74 -7.04 -26.76
CA LEU A 219 12.13 -8.45 -26.68
C LEU A 219 11.15 -9.26 -25.82
N MET A 220 10.77 -8.73 -24.66
CA MET A 220 9.83 -9.38 -23.75
C MET A 220 8.45 -9.57 -24.41
N ARG A 221 7.91 -8.54 -25.10
CA ARG A 221 6.61 -8.64 -25.80
C ARG A 221 6.63 -9.48 -27.06
N LEU A 222 7.75 -9.58 -27.76
CA LEU A 222 7.91 -10.52 -28.87
C LEU A 222 7.91 -11.98 -28.36
N THR A 223 8.32 -12.19 -27.12
CA THR A 223 8.28 -13.50 -26.47
C THR A 223 6.87 -13.85 -25.97
N ASP A 224 6.19 -12.89 -25.30
CA ASP A 224 4.79 -13.01 -24.87
C ASP A 224 4.07 -11.66 -25.05
N PRO A 225 3.19 -11.51 -26.04
CA PRO A 225 2.48 -10.25 -26.33
C PRO A 225 1.44 -9.86 -25.25
N ASN A 226 1.08 -10.77 -24.35
CA ASN A 226 0.01 -10.56 -23.38
C ASN A 226 0.50 -9.95 -22.06
N ILE A 227 1.81 -9.86 -21.85
CA ILE A 227 2.38 -9.29 -20.62
C ILE A 227 2.07 -7.80 -20.48
N LYS A 228 2.00 -7.37 -19.24
CA LYS A 228 1.85 -5.97 -18.84
C LYS A 228 3.18 -5.45 -18.31
N LEU A 229 3.64 -4.35 -18.87
CA LEU A 229 4.94 -3.78 -18.57
C LEU A 229 4.79 -2.51 -17.72
N ILE A 230 5.60 -2.44 -16.66
CA ILE A 230 5.65 -1.34 -15.73
C ILE A 230 7.01 -0.64 -15.89
N ALA A 231 7.03 0.65 -16.24
CA ALA A 231 8.27 1.43 -16.27
C ALA A 231 8.62 1.95 -14.88
N ALA A 232 9.90 2.02 -14.55
CA ALA A 232 10.36 2.70 -13.34
C ALA A 232 10.13 4.23 -13.50
N GLY A 233 9.20 4.75 -12.73
CA GLY A 233 8.94 6.17 -12.56
C GLY A 233 9.78 6.72 -11.41
N SER A 234 9.33 7.87 -10.86
CA SER A 234 10.09 8.58 -9.83
C SER A 234 10.04 7.90 -8.46
N SER A 235 11.22 7.75 -7.86
CA SER A 235 11.45 7.33 -6.48
C SER A 235 12.30 8.36 -5.72
N ASN A 236 13.04 9.20 -6.44
CA ASN A 236 13.97 10.17 -5.90
C ASN A 236 13.34 11.57 -5.83
N TYR A 237 12.93 11.98 -4.63
CA TYR A 237 12.35 13.31 -4.35
C TYR A 237 13.28 14.20 -3.51
N ARG A 238 14.58 13.95 -3.57
CA ARG A 238 15.58 14.77 -2.89
C ARG A 238 15.71 16.14 -3.54
N PRO A 239 16.23 17.17 -2.82
CA PRO A 239 16.27 18.55 -3.34
C PRO A 239 16.97 18.73 -4.69
N ASN A 240 17.89 17.85 -5.06
CA ASN A 240 18.65 17.90 -6.30
C ASN A 240 18.08 16.99 -7.41
N ALA A 241 16.94 16.36 -7.18
CA ALA A 241 16.26 15.53 -8.15
C ALA A 241 15.10 16.32 -8.80
N ASP A 242 14.75 15.93 -10.02
CA ASP A 242 13.56 16.39 -10.69
C ASP A 242 12.66 15.18 -11.04
N PRO A 243 11.81 14.76 -10.09
CA PRO A 243 10.93 13.61 -10.28
C PRO A 243 9.89 13.84 -11.39
N ASP A 244 9.47 15.08 -11.63
CA ASP A 244 8.47 15.39 -12.63
C ASP A 244 9.09 15.33 -14.04
N GLU A 245 10.32 15.83 -14.23
CA GLU A 245 11.08 15.68 -15.48
C GLU A 245 11.38 14.22 -15.79
N TRP A 246 11.75 13.43 -14.78
CA TRP A 246 11.93 11.98 -14.92
C TRP A 246 10.65 11.32 -15.44
N ASN A 247 9.52 11.55 -14.77
CA ASN A 247 8.23 10.96 -15.14
C ASN A 247 7.78 11.45 -16.54
N GLU A 248 7.98 12.73 -16.86
CA GLU A 248 7.64 13.26 -18.18
C GLU A 248 8.45 12.58 -19.29
N THR A 249 9.76 12.43 -19.09
CA THR A 249 10.64 11.76 -20.06
C THR A 249 10.27 10.29 -20.21
N VAL A 250 10.08 9.55 -19.12
CA VAL A 250 9.70 8.14 -19.15
C VAL A 250 8.35 7.93 -19.85
N ILE A 251 7.34 8.73 -19.52
CA ILE A 251 6.02 8.63 -20.16
C ILE A 251 6.12 9.00 -21.64
N ARG A 252 6.79 10.09 -21.99
CA ARG A 252 6.97 10.54 -23.38
C ARG A 252 7.62 9.45 -24.23
N GLU A 253 8.70 8.85 -23.73
CA GLU A 253 9.52 7.92 -24.49
C GLU A 253 8.96 6.49 -24.53
N LEU A 254 8.25 6.06 -23.49
CA LEU A 254 7.77 4.67 -23.36
C LEU A 254 6.25 4.52 -23.52
N ARG A 255 5.50 5.62 -23.79
CA ARG A 255 4.02 5.61 -23.87
C ARG A 255 3.43 4.54 -24.78
N ASP A 256 4.16 4.14 -25.82
CA ASP A 256 3.68 3.15 -26.78
C ASP A 256 4.01 1.71 -26.38
N VAL A 257 4.85 1.51 -25.38
CA VAL A 257 5.35 0.16 -25.01
C VAL A 257 5.03 -0.28 -23.59
N VAL A 258 4.78 0.61 -22.63
CA VAL A 258 4.46 0.24 -21.24
C VAL A 258 2.97 0.39 -20.93
N ASP A 259 2.49 -0.27 -19.89
CA ASP A 259 1.10 -0.20 -19.43
C ASP A 259 0.97 0.60 -18.13
N TYR A 260 2.05 0.68 -17.34
CA TYR A 260 2.08 1.41 -16.08
C TYR A 260 3.38 2.21 -15.95
N ILE A 261 3.32 3.26 -15.13
CA ILE A 261 4.49 3.92 -14.55
C ILE A 261 4.48 3.68 -13.05
N ALA A 262 5.61 3.19 -12.50
CA ALA A 262 5.80 2.97 -11.08
C ALA A 262 6.13 4.27 -10.35
N LEU A 263 5.60 4.45 -9.16
CA LEU A 263 5.95 5.54 -8.25
C LEU A 263 6.19 4.97 -6.85
N HIS A 264 7.13 5.55 -6.11
CA HIS A 264 7.45 5.12 -4.75
C HIS A 264 7.26 6.25 -3.74
N ILE A 265 6.83 5.91 -2.53
CA ILE A 265 6.76 6.84 -1.41
C ILE A 265 6.93 6.12 -0.07
N TYR A 266 7.82 6.64 0.74
CA TYR A 266 7.94 6.27 2.15
C TYR A 266 7.76 7.53 3.00
N VAL A 267 6.98 7.40 4.08
CA VAL A 267 6.70 8.50 5.00
C VAL A 267 7.10 8.13 6.42
N GLY A 268 7.19 9.11 7.30
CA GLY A 268 7.57 8.84 8.68
C GLY A 268 7.25 9.99 9.63
N ASN A 269 7.44 9.72 10.94
CA ASN A 269 7.21 10.67 12.02
C ASN A 269 8.44 10.81 12.93
N PRO A 270 9.62 11.19 12.39
CA PRO A 270 10.84 11.32 13.19
C PRO A 270 10.75 12.40 14.27
N ASP A 271 9.98 13.45 14.01
CA ASP A 271 9.79 14.58 14.93
C ASP A 271 8.67 14.33 15.96
N ASN A 272 8.01 13.16 15.91
CA ASN A 272 6.88 12.80 16.76
C ASN A 272 5.73 13.82 16.72
N ASN A 273 5.49 14.45 15.55
CA ASN A 273 4.39 15.36 15.32
C ASN A 273 3.24 14.62 14.63
N TYR A 274 2.22 14.27 15.41
CA TYR A 274 1.05 13.50 14.95
C TYR A 274 0.34 14.14 13.75
N TYR A 275 0.08 15.44 13.79
CA TYR A 275 -0.69 16.12 12.73
C TYR A 275 0.10 16.29 11.43
N ASN A 276 1.40 16.54 11.50
CA ASN A 276 2.26 16.52 10.33
C ASN A 276 2.26 15.13 9.68
N PHE A 277 2.36 14.08 10.52
CA PHE A 277 2.41 12.71 10.04
C PHE A 277 1.11 12.26 9.34
N LEU A 278 -0.06 12.56 9.92
CA LEU A 278 -1.37 12.26 9.30
C LEU A 278 -1.66 13.12 8.05
N ALA A 279 -0.86 14.15 7.77
CA ALA A 279 -0.95 14.92 6.52
C ALA A 279 -0.05 14.37 5.40
N THR A 280 0.86 13.43 5.67
CA THR A 280 1.80 12.90 4.67
C THR A 280 1.11 12.21 3.48
N PRO A 281 -0.02 11.49 3.62
CA PRO A 281 -0.71 10.88 2.47
C PRO A 281 -1.24 11.88 1.43
N LEU A 282 -1.45 13.14 1.81
CA LEU A 282 -1.83 14.19 0.84
C LEU A 282 -0.77 14.42 -0.22
N VAL A 283 0.50 14.17 0.12
CA VAL A 283 1.60 14.30 -0.85
C VAL A 283 1.55 13.20 -1.90
N LEU A 284 1.23 11.96 -1.51
CA LEU A 284 0.99 10.88 -2.48
C LEU A 284 -0.12 11.28 -3.47
N GLU A 285 -1.20 11.85 -2.96
CA GLU A 285 -2.31 12.27 -3.80
C GLU A 285 -1.94 13.44 -4.72
N GLN A 286 -1.12 14.38 -4.25
CA GLN A 286 -0.57 15.47 -5.08
C GLN A 286 0.33 14.91 -6.20
N ARG A 287 1.27 14.01 -5.88
CA ARG A 287 2.15 13.34 -6.86
C ARG A 287 1.35 12.52 -7.87
N THR A 288 0.28 11.85 -7.44
CA THR A 288 -0.64 11.15 -8.32
C THR A 288 -1.28 12.09 -9.34
N LYS A 289 -1.78 13.24 -8.89
CA LYS A 289 -2.43 14.25 -9.76
C LYS A 289 -1.45 14.86 -10.76
N VAL A 290 -0.22 15.17 -10.34
CA VAL A 290 0.83 15.68 -11.24
C VAL A 290 1.17 14.64 -12.30
N THR A 291 1.45 13.41 -11.91
CA THR A 291 1.78 12.33 -12.84
C THR A 291 0.62 12.03 -13.79
N LYS A 292 -0.63 12.06 -13.30
CA LYS A 292 -1.81 11.94 -14.17
C LYS A 292 -1.85 13.03 -15.23
N GLY A 293 -1.58 14.28 -14.86
CA GLY A 293 -1.50 15.39 -15.83
C GLY A 293 -0.45 15.18 -16.92
N ILE A 294 0.72 14.62 -16.54
CA ILE A 294 1.77 14.24 -17.51
C ILE A 294 1.28 13.11 -18.42
N ILE A 295 0.64 12.09 -17.89
CA ILE A 295 0.05 10.99 -18.67
C ILE A 295 -0.96 11.56 -19.68
N ASP A 296 -1.93 12.34 -19.22
CA ASP A 296 -2.98 12.93 -20.07
C ASP A 296 -2.39 13.77 -21.22
N LYS A 297 -1.33 14.54 -20.95
CA LYS A 297 -0.58 15.30 -21.96
C LYS A 297 0.00 14.41 -23.06
N HIS A 298 0.65 13.33 -22.71
CA HIS A 298 1.39 12.48 -23.65
C HIS A 298 0.53 11.41 -24.32
N MET A 299 -0.57 10.99 -23.70
CA MET A 299 -1.50 10.00 -24.29
C MET A 299 -2.19 10.53 -25.56
N GLN A 300 -2.32 11.84 -25.72
CA GLN A 300 -2.86 12.45 -26.95
C GLN A 300 -2.04 12.12 -28.20
N LYS A 301 -0.76 11.79 -28.04
CA LYS A 301 0.19 11.47 -29.13
C LYS A 301 0.60 9.99 -29.14
N ALA A 302 -0.05 9.14 -28.36
CA ALA A 302 0.32 7.75 -28.23
C ALA A 302 -0.24 6.88 -29.36
N HIS A 303 0.54 5.91 -29.80
CA HIS A 303 0.17 4.92 -30.82
C HIS A 303 0.00 3.54 -30.16
N ARG A 304 -1.07 3.37 -29.36
CA ARG A 304 -1.30 2.19 -28.52
C ARG A 304 -2.30 1.17 -29.09
N GLY A 305 -2.89 1.47 -30.25
CA GLY A 305 -4.01 0.67 -30.76
C GLY A 305 -5.17 0.62 -29.74
N ASN A 306 -5.64 -0.57 -29.44
CA ASN A 306 -6.75 -0.77 -28.47
C ASN A 306 -6.28 -0.90 -27.01
N ARG A 307 -4.97 -0.69 -26.71
CA ARG A 307 -4.49 -0.74 -25.32
C ARG A 307 -4.98 0.49 -24.54
N PRO A 308 -5.32 0.31 -23.25
CA PRO A 308 -5.71 1.43 -22.40
C PRO A 308 -4.56 2.45 -22.24
N PRO A 309 -4.82 3.65 -21.72
CA PRO A 309 -3.76 4.60 -21.37
C PRO A 309 -2.77 3.99 -20.36
N ILE A 310 -1.65 4.68 -20.14
CA ILE A 310 -0.75 4.32 -19.02
C ILE A 310 -1.49 4.58 -17.71
N TYR A 311 -1.35 3.66 -16.77
CA TYR A 311 -1.84 3.80 -15.41
C TYR A 311 -0.68 4.01 -14.43
N ILE A 312 -0.98 4.46 -13.23
CA ILE A 312 -0.02 4.60 -12.14
C ILE A 312 -0.02 3.30 -11.31
N ALA A 313 1.17 2.81 -11.00
CA ALA A 313 1.44 1.79 -10.02
C ALA A 313 2.22 2.42 -8.85
N TRP A 314 1.61 2.53 -7.67
CA TRP A 314 2.34 2.82 -6.45
C TRP A 314 2.96 1.52 -5.94
N ASP A 315 3.93 0.98 -6.68
CA ASP A 315 4.43 -0.37 -6.44
C ASP A 315 5.48 -0.48 -5.32
N GLU A 316 5.73 0.66 -4.64
CA GLU A 316 6.26 0.73 -3.28
C GLU A 316 5.63 1.89 -2.51
N TYR A 317 4.96 1.59 -1.39
CA TYR A 317 4.51 2.59 -0.44
C TYR A 317 4.53 2.02 0.97
N ASN A 318 4.90 2.81 1.97
CA ASN A 318 4.78 2.44 3.38
C ASN A 318 5.17 3.60 4.31
N VAL A 319 5.02 3.33 5.60
CA VAL A 319 5.68 4.05 6.69
C VAL A 319 7.04 3.42 6.94
N TRP A 320 8.10 4.23 6.96
CA TRP A 320 9.44 3.76 7.27
C TRP A 320 10.30 4.90 7.83
N TYR A 321 10.61 4.92 9.12
CA TYR A 321 11.43 5.95 9.74
C TYR A 321 12.20 5.54 11.00
N ARG A 322 11.85 4.41 11.63
CA ARG A 322 12.51 3.94 12.84
C ARG A 322 13.74 3.08 12.53
N ALA A 323 13.61 2.16 11.60
CA ALA A 323 14.68 1.26 11.18
C ALA A 323 15.56 1.92 10.09
N ARG A 324 16.32 2.97 10.46
CA ARG A 324 17.08 3.80 9.50
C ARG A 324 18.51 4.11 9.92
N THR A 325 18.98 3.51 10.99
CA THR A 325 20.42 3.55 11.34
C THR A 325 21.18 2.57 10.48
N ASP A 326 22.48 2.79 10.27
CA ASP A 326 23.32 1.86 9.50
C ASP A 326 23.22 0.42 10.01
N GLU A 327 23.11 0.24 11.33
CA GLU A 327 22.93 -1.06 11.96
C GLU A 327 21.56 -1.69 11.62
N SER A 328 20.48 -0.90 11.66
CA SER A 328 19.12 -1.38 11.35
C SER A 328 18.85 -1.58 9.86
N MET A 329 19.71 -1.06 8.99
CA MET A 329 19.58 -1.23 7.54
C MET A 329 20.37 -2.43 6.99
N GLN A 330 21.15 -3.10 7.84
CA GLN A 330 22.03 -4.20 7.44
C GLN A 330 21.76 -5.48 8.25
N GLY A 331 22.31 -6.59 7.77
CA GLY A 331 22.25 -7.87 8.47
C GLY A 331 20.93 -8.63 8.29
N THR A 332 20.77 -9.67 9.09
CA THR A 332 19.63 -10.60 8.98
C THR A 332 18.31 -9.99 9.43
N ARG A 333 18.34 -8.95 10.26
CA ARG A 333 17.16 -8.23 10.78
C ARG A 333 17.00 -6.84 10.17
N ALA A 334 17.53 -6.65 8.98
CA ALA A 334 17.45 -5.37 8.30
C ALA A 334 16.00 -4.90 8.15
N LEU A 335 15.77 -3.62 8.40
CA LEU A 335 14.48 -2.92 8.26
C LEU A 335 13.31 -3.56 9.07
N GLU A 336 13.59 -4.26 10.16
CA GLU A 336 12.52 -4.70 11.06
C GLU A 336 11.98 -3.51 11.84
N GLU A 337 10.81 -3.03 11.47
CA GLU A 337 10.14 -1.89 12.06
C GLU A 337 8.86 -2.30 12.76
N HIS A 338 8.62 -1.76 13.97
CA HIS A 338 7.39 -2.02 14.74
C HIS A 338 6.42 -0.85 14.57
N TYR A 339 5.18 -1.18 14.22
CA TYR A 339 4.13 -0.22 13.92
C TYR A 339 3.14 -0.03 15.05
N ASN A 340 2.73 1.21 15.24
CA ASN A 340 1.71 1.62 16.20
C ASN A 340 0.39 2.01 15.49
N LEU A 341 -0.58 2.54 16.25
CA LEU A 341 -1.89 2.91 15.71
C LEU A 341 -1.81 4.09 14.72
N GLU A 342 -0.97 5.11 14.95
CA GLU A 342 -0.86 6.23 14.00
C GLU A 342 -0.34 5.78 12.64
N ASP A 343 0.57 4.78 12.58
CA ASP A 343 1.03 4.18 11.34
C ASP A 343 -0.14 3.51 10.59
N ALA A 344 -1.00 2.79 11.32
CA ALA A 344 -2.20 2.16 10.74
C ALA A 344 -3.18 3.18 10.14
N LEU A 345 -3.32 4.35 10.75
CA LEU A 345 -4.16 5.43 10.22
C LEU A 345 -3.58 5.98 8.92
N VAL A 346 -2.27 6.22 8.86
CA VAL A 346 -1.58 6.66 7.63
C VAL A 346 -1.75 5.64 6.49
N ILE A 347 -1.64 4.34 6.79
CA ILE A 347 -1.90 3.30 5.78
C ILE A 347 -3.36 3.33 5.31
N ALA A 348 -4.33 3.54 6.21
CA ALA A 348 -5.74 3.69 5.81
C ALA A 348 -5.97 4.90 4.89
N GLU A 349 -5.26 6.01 5.13
CA GLU A 349 -5.33 7.21 4.30
C GLU A 349 -4.67 7.01 2.92
N PHE A 350 -3.57 6.26 2.82
CA PHE A 350 -3.02 5.87 1.52
C PHE A 350 -4.03 5.06 0.70
N LEU A 351 -4.70 4.09 1.34
CA LEU A 351 -5.74 3.29 0.69
C LEU A 351 -6.94 4.15 0.26
N ASN A 352 -7.37 5.11 1.09
CA ASN A 352 -8.37 6.10 0.71
C ASN A 352 -7.93 6.91 -0.51
N ALA A 353 -6.67 7.34 -0.56
CA ALA A 353 -6.13 8.09 -1.69
C ALA A 353 -6.11 7.25 -2.98
N PHE A 354 -5.77 5.96 -2.92
CA PHE A 354 -5.86 5.06 -4.09
C PHE A 354 -7.29 4.91 -4.58
N VAL A 355 -8.25 4.75 -3.68
CA VAL A 355 -9.69 4.67 -4.03
C VAL A 355 -10.16 5.98 -4.67
N ARG A 356 -9.80 7.15 -4.14
CA ARG A 356 -10.17 8.46 -4.73
C ARG A 356 -9.56 8.71 -6.10
N ASN A 357 -8.45 8.05 -6.42
CA ASN A 357 -7.75 8.18 -7.71
C ASN A 357 -7.88 6.90 -8.56
N ALA A 358 -8.99 6.17 -8.42
CA ALA A 358 -9.23 4.90 -9.10
C ALA A 358 -9.33 5.03 -10.63
N ASP A 359 -9.44 6.23 -11.19
CA ASP A 359 -9.37 6.49 -12.63
C ASP A 359 -7.96 6.24 -13.20
N VAL A 360 -6.91 6.49 -12.43
CA VAL A 360 -5.51 6.39 -12.89
C VAL A 360 -4.67 5.43 -12.07
N VAL A 361 -4.92 5.26 -10.76
CA VAL A 361 -4.18 4.30 -9.91
C VAL A 361 -4.81 2.92 -10.07
N LYS A 362 -4.08 2.00 -10.71
CA LYS A 362 -4.56 0.64 -10.97
C LYS A 362 -3.70 -0.45 -10.35
N MET A 363 -2.67 -0.06 -9.59
CA MET A 363 -1.81 -0.99 -8.85
C MET A 363 -1.18 -0.27 -7.67
N ALA A 364 -1.05 -0.96 -6.54
CA ALA A 364 -0.26 -0.50 -5.41
C ALA A 364 0.28 -1.71 -4.63
N ASN A 365 1.56 -1.67 -4.25
CA ASN A 365 2.20 -2.76 -3.53
C ASN A 365 2.78 -2.23 -2.22
N MET A 366 2.20 -2.69 -1.13
CA MET A 366 2.71 -2.38 0.20
C MET A 366 4.07 -3.06 0.41
N ALA A 367 5.08 -2.31 0.72
CA ALA A 367 6.44 -2.81 0.95
C ALA A 367 6.70 -2.93 2.46
N GLN A 368 6.88 -4.16 3.02
CA GLN A 368 6.85 -5.47 2.39
C GLN A 368 5.86 -6.39 3.11
N LEU A 369 5.87 -7.70 2.83
CA LEU A 369 4.86 -8.61 3.39
C LEU A 369 5.18 -9.08 4.81
N VAL A 370 6.45 -9.47 5.06
CA VAL A 370 6.86 -10.14 6.30
C VAL A 370 8.16 -9.52 6.84
N ASN A 371 8.20 -9.24 8.13
CA ASN A 371 9.33 -8.76 8.93
C ASN A 371 9.90 -7.39 8.52
N VAL A 372 10.26 -7.23 7.26
CA VAL A 372 10.87 -6.02 6.71
C VAL A 372 9.79 -4.97 6.48
N ILE A 373 9.75 -3.94 7.31
CA ILE A 373 8.71 -2.87 7.26
C ILE A 373 7.31 -3.42 6.93
N ALA A 374 6.86 -4.45 7.62
CA ALA A 374 5.81 -5.33 7.15
C ALA A 374 4.58 -5.44 8.08
N PRO A 375 3.39 -5.80 7.56
CA PRO A 375 2.20 -6.05 8.36
C PRO A 375 2.26 -7.36 9.17
N ILE A 376 3.12 -8.30 8.81
CA ILE A 376 3.29 -9.59 9.48
C ILE A 376 4.69 -9.68 10.06
N PHE A 377 4.80 -10.01 11.33
CA PHE A 377 6.08 -10.16 12.01
C PHE A 377 6.23 -11.57 12.58
N THR A 378 7.41 -12.19 12.37
CA THR A 378 7.66 -13.59 12.74
C THR A 378 8.81 -13.77 13.74
N ASN A 379 8.75 -14.85 14.47
CA ASN A 379 9.90 -15.46 15.14
C ASN A 379 9.89 -16.99 14.92
N GLU A 380 10.78 -17.71 15.57
CA GLU A 380 10.86 -19.18 15.45
C GLU A 380 9.60 -19.91 15.92
N LYS A 381 8.79 -19.29 16.80
CA LYS A 381 7.66 -19.92 17.49
C LYS A 381 6.29 -19.48 16.97
N GLY A 382 6.22 -18.46 16.13
CA GLY A 382 4.96 -17.94 15.65
C GLY A 382 5.09 -16.61 14.88
N MET A 383 3.95 -15.97 14.72
CA MET A 383 3.85 -14.65 14.12
C MET A 383 2.85 -13.77 14.88
N PHE A 384 2.90 -12.47 14.65
CA PHE A 384 1.81 -11.56 15.01
C PHE A 384 1.52 -10.60 13.86
N ARG A 385 0.31 -10.04 13.88
CA ARG A 385 -0.15 -9.03 12.94
C ARG A 385 0.15 -7.65 13.52
N GLN A 386 0.94 -6.86 12.81
CA GLN A 386 1.19 -5.47 13.17
C GLN A 386 -0.06 -4.61 12.96
N THR A 387 -0.09 -3.41 13.51
CA THR A 387 -1.27 -2.52 13.46
C THR A 387 -1.71 -2.19 12.03
N ILE A 388 -0.74 -2.02 11.12
CA ILE A 388 -0.98 -1.73 9.68
C ILE A 388 -1.67 -2.88 8.92
N TYR A 389 -1.65 -4.11 9.46
CA TYR A 389 -2.34 -5.26 8.87
C TYR A 389 -3.85 -5.02 8.73
N PHE A 390 -4.45 -4.40 9.73
CA PHE A 390 -5.91 -4.33 9.85
C PHE A 390 -6.57 -3.41 8.82
N PRO A 391 -6.10 -2.18 8.55
CA PRO A 391 -6.63 -1.38 7.45
C PRO A 391 -6.40 -2.05 6.08
N LEU A 392 -5.23 -2.66 5.83
CA LEU A 392 -4.97 -3.40 4.59
C LEU A 392 -5.99 -4.51 4.38
N ALA A 393 -6.24 -5.32 5.41
CA ALA A 393 -7.22 -6.41 5.37
C ALA A 393 -8.65 -5.88 5.15
N LEU A 394 -9.05 -4.82 5.84
CA LEU A 394 -10.40 -4.25 5.70
C LEU A 394 -10.66 -3.72 4.29
N PHE A 395 -9.73 -2.97 3.71
CA PHE A 395 -9.90 -2.47 2.35
C PHE A 395 -9.95 -3.62 1.34
N ALA A 396 -8.99 -4.54 1.36
CA ALA A 396 -8.92 -5.63 0.38
C ALA A 396 -10.12 -6.59 0.43
N ASN A 397 -10.76 -6.74 1.60
CA ASN A 397 -11.92 -7.61 1.77
C ASN A 397 -13.27 -6.92 1.54
N HIS A 398 -13.33 -5.59 1.61
CA HIS A 398 -14.62 -4.89 1.60
C HIS A 398 -14.75 -3.80 0.53
N VAL A 399 -13.67 -3.18 0.07
CA VAL A 399 -13.73 -2.05 -0.86
C VAL A 399 -13.46 -2.52 -2.28
N ALA A 400 -14.48 -2.47 -3.11
CA ALA A 400 -14.43 -2.88 -4.52
C ALA A 400 -15.56 -2.24 -5.32
N GLY A 401 -15.47 -2.32 -6.65
CA GLY A 401 -16.44 -1.75 -7.58
C GLY A 401 -16.05 -0.33 -7.98
N THR A 402 -17.02 0.56 -8.08
CA THR A 402 -16.83 1.93 -8.58
C THR A 402 -16.56 2.89 -7.44
N SER A 403 -15.48 3.63 -7.50
CA SER A 403 -15.17 4.73 -6.57
C SER A 403 -16.10 5.92 -6.81
N LEU A 404 -16.58 6.52 -5.73
CA LEU A 404 -17.48 7.66 -5.74
C LEU A 404 -16.76 8.95 -5.34
N ASP A 405 -17.14 10.06 -5.97
CA ASP A 405 -16.70 11.40 -5.56
C ASP A 405 -17.42 11.80 -4.27
N VAL A 406 -16.64 12.04 -3.21
CA VAL A 406 -17.15 12.35 -1.87
C VAL A 406 -16.81 13.80 -1.52
N PHE A 407 -17.83 14.58 -1.17
CA PHE A 407 -17.65 15.89 -0.59
C PHE A 407 -17.58 15.80 0.94
N VAL A 408 -16.53 16.37 1.53
CA VAL A 408 -16.33 16.43 2.98
C VAL A 408 -16.28 17.88 3.44
N LYS A 409 -17.11 18.22 4.42
CA LYS A 409 -17.05 19.49 5.15
C LYS A 409 -16.85 19.20 6.63
N CYS A 410 -15.68 19.53 7.13
CA CYS A 410 -15.33 19.46 8.56
C CYS A 410 -14.33 20.56 8.90
N ASP A 411 -13.98 20.69 10.17
CA ASP A 411 -12.87 21.54 10.56
C ASP A 411 -11.55 21.03 9.99
N THR A 412 -10.58 21.92 9.90
CA THR A 412 -9.26 21.67 9.30
C THR A 412 -8.16 22.11 10.25
N TYR A 413 -6.95 21.65 9.99
CA TYR A 413 -5.74 22.12 10.64
C TYR A 413 -4.65 22.44 9.61
N ASP A 414 -3.67 23.22 10.00
CA ASP A 414 -2.46 23.48 9.23
C ASP A 414 -1.31 22.71 9.85
N THR A 415 -0.41 22.21 9.00
CA THR A 415 0.84 21.59 9.50
C THR A 415 1.92 22.62 9.71
N ASP A 416 2.88 22.26 10.55
CA ASP A 416 4.22 22.86 10.51
C ASP A 416 4.96 22.41 9.23
N GLU A 417 6.16 22.94 9.01
CA GLU A 417 7.06 22.45 7.98
C GLU A 417 7.62 21.08 8.39
N PHE A 418 7.54 20.07 7.50
CA PHE A 418 7.98 18.71 7.80
C PHE A 418 8.60 18.00 6.59
N PHE A 419 9.45 17.01 6.84
CA PHE A 419 9.94 16.09 5.82
C PHE A 419 8.92 14.97 5.57
N ILE A 420 8.73 14.61 4.30
CA ILE A 420 7.84 13.51 3.92
C ILE A 420 8.53 12.17 4.16
N GLY A 421 9.73 12.04 3.66
CA GLY A 421 10.53 10.83 3.67
C GLY A 421 12.01 11.12 3.91
N LEU A 422 12.87 10.21 3.44
CA LEU A 422 14.32 10.27 3.65
C LEU A 422 15.03 11.30 2.77
N GLY A 423 15.43 12.40 3.38
CA GLY A 423 16.22 13.44 2.71
C GLY A 423 15.46 14.18 1.61
N GLU A 424 14.13 14.06 1.58
CA GLU A 424 13.27 14.85 0.72
C GLU A 424 13.21 16.30 1.16
N SER A 425 12.69 17.16 0.26
CA SER A 425 12.41 18.54 0.60
C SER A 425 11.31 18.62 1.65
N LYS A 426 11.36 19.65 2.47
CA LYS A 426 10.29 19.95 3.41
C LYS A 426 9.06 20.46 2.69
N THR A 427 7.90 20.19 3.27
CA THR A 427 6.59 20.63 2.80
C THR A 427 5.74 21.19 3.93
N VAL A 428 4.70 21.93 3.57
CA VAL A 428 3.65 22.42 4.47
C VAL A 428 2.31 22.07 3.85
N GLN A 429 1.39 21.54 4.64
CA GLN A 429 0.02 21.29 4.21
C GLN A 429 -0.93 22.26 4.91
N LYS A 430 -1.82 22.88 4.14
CA LYS A 430 -2.80 23.85 4.64
C LYS A 430 -4.21 23.33 4.50
N ASN A 431 -5.08 23.72 5.47
CA ASN A 431 -6.49 23.32 5.48
C ASN A 431 -6.69 21.80 5.39
N VAL A 432 -5.88 21.02 6.11
CA VAL A 432 -5.99 19.57 6.15
C VAL A 432 -7.29 19.18 6.88
N PRO A 433 -8.25 18.50 6.22
CA PRO A 433 -9.49 18.11 6.87
C PRO A 433 -9.24 17.11 8.00
N TYR A 434 -9.96 17.23 9.12
CA TYR A 434 -9.88 16.20 10.16
C TYR A 434 -10.47 14.85 9.73
N LEU A 435 -11.38 14.83 8.76
CA LEU A 435 -11.88 13.58 8.18
C LEU A 435 -11.26 13.33 6.81
N ASP A 436 -10.62 12.17 6.65
CA ASP A 436 -10.19 11.63 5.36
C ASP A 436 -11.16 10.54 4.92
N VAL A 437 -11.75 10.67 3.73
CA VAL A 437 -12.89 9.86 3.33
C VAL A 437 -12.72 9.34 1.91
N SER A 438 -13.06 8.06 1.71
CA SER A 438 -13.36 7.50 0.40
C SER A 438 -14.66 6.69 0.44
N ALA A 439 -15.31 6.53 -0.71
CA ALA A 439 -16.48 5.67 -0.83
C ALA A 439 -16.45 4.86 -2.12
N ALA A 440 -17.06 3.68 -2.08
CA ALA A 440 -17.19 2.80 -3.23
C ALA A 440 -18.57 2.15 -3.25
N ILE A 441 -19.04 1.82 -4.46
CA ILE A 441 -20.31 1.12 -4.66
C ILE A 441 -20.12 -0.11 -5.54
N LYS A 442 -20.74 -1.21 -5.15
CA LYS A 442 -20.81 -2.45 -5.94
C LYS A 442 -22.15 -3.16 -5.70
N ASN A 443 -22.92 -3.42 -6.75
CA ASN A 443 -24.19 -4.16 -6.65
C ASN A 443 -25.15 -3.59 -5.57
N ASN A 444 -25.36 -2.28 -5.54
CA ASN A 444 -26.17 -1.56 -4.54
C ASN A 444 -25.67 -1.69 -3.08
N GLU A 445 -24.45 -2.15 -2.89
CA GLU A 445 -23.77 -2.14 -1.61
C GLU A 445 -22.77 -0.98 -1.60
N ILE A 446 -22.89 -0.08 -0.62
CA ILE A 446 -21.98 1.05 -0.44
C ILE A 446 -21.02 0.78 0.71
N VAL A 447 -19.76 1.14 0.49
CA VAL A 447 -18.73 1.14 1.53
C VAL A 447 -18.19 2.56 1.67
N ILE A 448 -18.13 3.04 2.90
CA ILE A 448 -17.61 4.37 3.25
C ILE A 448 -16.45 4.16 4.22
N CYS A 449 -15.26 4.61 3.84
CA CYS A 449 -14.04 4.50 4.63
C CYS A 449 -13.68 5.88 5.18
N VAL A 450 -13.55 6.02 6.49
CA VAL A 450 -13.30 7.29 7.16
C VAL A 450 -12.16 7.17 8.15
N VAL A 451 -11.13 8.00 8.01
CA VAL A 451 -10.12 8.22 9.04
C VAL A 451 -10.43 9.53 9.75
N ASN A 452 -10.61 9.48 11.07
CA ASN A 452 -10.66 10.66 11.92
C ASN A 452 -9.25 11.00 12.38
N ARG A 453 -8.66 12.04 11.77
CA ARG A 453 -7.32 12.55 12.10
C ARG A 453 -7.26 13.30 13.44
N HIS A 454 -8.42 13.66 14.02
CA HIS A 454 -8.38 14.41 15.28
C HIS A 454 -7.90 13.49 16.42
N LYS A 455 -6.77 13.87 17.03
CA LYS A 455 -6.09 13.04 18.04
C LYS A 455 -6.98 12.72 19.25
N ASP A 456 -7.77 13.70 19.72
CA ASP A 456 -8.41 13.63 21.03
C ASP A 456 -9.94 13.75 20.98
N LYS A 457 -10.55 14.09 19.82
CA LYS A 457 -11.99 14.36 19.74
C LYS A 457 -12.71 13.46 18.76
N PRO A 458 -13.83 12.87 19.14
CA PRO A 458 -14.75 12.27 18.20
C PRO A 458 -15.40 13.37 17.32
N ILE A 459 -15.82 13.01 16.11
CA ILE A 459 -16.47 13.91 15.18
C ILE A 459 -17.85 13.38 14.84
N THR A 460 -18.88 14.12 15.26
CA THR A 460 -20.27 13.85 14.88
C THR A 460 -20.46 14.27 13.44
N THR A 461 -20.87 13.34 12.60
CA THR A 461 -20.91 13.53 11.14
C THR A 461 -22.27 13.15 10.59
N GLU A 462 -22.88 14.06 9.85
CA GLU A 462 -24.03 13.76 9.02
C GLU A 462 -23.56 13.18 7.67
N ILE A 463 -24.03 11.99 7.32
CA ILE A 463 -23.72 11.31 6.07
C ILE A 463 -24.96 11.39 5.19
N LEU A 464 -24.84 12.08 4.04
CA LEU A 464 -25.91 12.39 3.11
C LEU A 464 -25.70 11.65 1.80
N CYS A 465 -26.74 10.96 1.32
CA CYS A 465 -26.81 10.50 -0.06
C CYS A 465 -27.60 11.52 -0.89
N GLN A 466 -26.98 12.09 -1.91
CA GLN A 466 -27.64 13.06 -2.80
C GLN A 466 -28.56 12.38 -3.81
N LYS A 467 -28.25 11.14 -4.20
CA LYS A 467 -29.09 10.33 -5.07
C LYS A 467 -29.14 8.89 -4.55
N GLY A 468 -30.36 8.37 -4.35
CA GLY A 468 -30.63 7.10 -3.70
C GLY A 468 -30.98 7.24 -2.22
N LEU A 469 -31.28 6.13 -1.59
CA LEU A 469 -31.64 6.05 -0.19
C LEU A 469 -30.81 4.96 0.49
N PHE A 470 -30.23 5.29 1.62
CA PHE A 470 -29.62 4.29 2.48
C PHE A 470 -30.70 3.36 3.03
N SER A 471 -30.45 2.04 3.04
CA SER A 471 -31.41 1.07 3.52
C SER A 471 -30.76 -0.07 4.30
N GLY A 472 -31.46 -0.54 5.33
CA GLY A 472 -31.10 -1.73 6.11
C GLY A 472 -29.99 -1.51 7.15
N PRO A 473 -29.42 -2.60 7.65
CA PRO A 473 -28.33 -2.53 8.62
C PRO A 473 -27.01 -2.17 7.92
N PHE A 474 -26.27 -1.22 8.49
CA PHE A 474 -24.89 -0.96 8.17
C PHE A 474 -23.99 -1.73 9.12
N LYS A 475 -23.10 -2.55 8.57
CA LYS A 475 -21.99 -3.18 9.31
C LYS A 475 -20.89 -2.15 9.54
N ILE A 476 -20.33 -2.17 10.73
CA ILE A 476 -19.33 -1.21 11.15
C ILE A 476 -18.08 -1.95 11.61
N TYR A 477 -16.97 -1.63 10.97
CA TYR A 477 -15.65 -2.12 11.35
C TYR A 477 -14.79 -0.94 11.75
N GLU A 478 -14.06 -1.07 12.84
CA GLU A 478 -13.23 -0.01 13.40
C GLU A 478 -11.83 -0.52 13.74
N VAL A 479 -10.82 0.25 13.40
CA VAL A 479 -9.45 0.10 13.89
C VAL A 479 -9.16 1.32 14.77
N ASN A 480 -9.01 1.07 16.06
CA ASN A 480 -8.81 2.08 17.08
C ASN A 480 -8.16 1.46 18.33
N GLY A 481 -7.67 2.28 19.22
CA GLY A 481 -7.06 1.89 20.50
C GLY A 481 -7.06 3.02 21.52
N PRO A 482 -6.63 2.75 22.73
CA PRO A 482 -6.63 3.75 23.82
C PRO A 482 -5.54 4.81 23.64
N ASP A 483 -4.51 4.53 22.85
CA ASP A 483 -3.35 5.39 22.62
C ASP A 483 -2.90 5.27 21.16
N ILE A 484 -2.58 6.40 20.53
CA ILE A 484 -2.04 6.46 19.18
C ILE A 484 -0.70 5.72 19.02
N LYS A 485 0.02 5.50 20.11
CA LYS A 485 1.28 4.75 20.15
C LYS A 485 1.11 3.27 20.52
N ALA A 486 -0.12 2.80 20.69
CA ALA A 486 -0.39 1.39 20.99
C ALA A 486 0.10 0.49 19.83
N MET A 487 0.82 -0.56 20.18
CA MET A 487 1.42 -1.54 19.27
C MET A 487 0.92 -2.94 19.57
N ASN A 488 1.09 -3.84 18.61
CA ASN A 488 0.93 -5.28 18.81
C ASN A 488 2.30 -5.94 18.98
N ASP A 489 2.30 -7.11 19.64
CA ASP A 489 3.49 -7.93 19.84
C ASP A 489 3.08 -9.42 19.96
N PHE A 490 4.05 -10.32 20.09
CA PHE A 490 3.80 -11.74 20.29
C PHE A 490 2.93 -11.98 21.53
N GLY A 491 1.77 -12.61 21.31
CA GLY A 491 0.77 -12.85 22.36
C GLY A 491 -0.03 -11.63 22.81
N GLN A 492 0.17 -10.45 22.20
CA GLN A 492 -0.53 -9.21 22.53
C GLN A 492 -1.07 -8.54 21.26
N GLU A 493 -2.38 -8.64 21.04
CA GLU A 493 -3.06 -7.98 19.92
C GLU A 493 -3.93 -6.81 20.45
N ASN A 494 -3.26 -5.71 20.82
CA ASN A 494 -3.89 -4.52 21.40
C ASN A 494 -4.74 -3.75 20.37
N ILE A 495 -4.26 -3.71 19.13
CA ILE A 495 -4.93 -3.07 18.00
C ILE A 495 -5.38 -4.16 17.03
N LYS A 496 -6.67 -4.17 16.72
CA LYS A 496 -7.29 -5.09 15.77
C LYS A 496 -8.57 -4.51 15.20
N THR A 497 -9.08 -5.13 14.15
CA THR A 497 -10.43 -4.84 13.66
C THR A 497 -11.46 -5.19 14.72
N GLN A 498 -12.26 -4.21 15.12
CA GLN A 498 -13.41 -4.36 16.00
C GLN A 498 -14.69 -4.29 15.18
N THR A 499 -15.54 -5.30 15.27
CA THR A 499 -16.90 -5.21 14.72
C THR A 499 -17.80 -4.54 15.75
N LYS A 500 -18.40 -3.43 15.37
CA LYS A 500 -19.33 -2.69 16.24
C LYS A 500 -20.77 -3.16 15.98
N PRO A 501 -21.71 -2.83 16.89
CA PRO A 501 -23.14 -3.08 16.65
C PRO A 501 -23.60 -2.45 15.34
N GLU A 502 -24.43 -3.18 14.60
CA GLU A 502 -24.99 -2.69 13.34
C GLU A 502 -25.86 -1.44 13.54
N LEU A 503 -25.72 -0.49 12.62
CA LEU A 503 -26.55 0.73 12.61
C LEU A 503 -27.72 0.54 11.66
N LYS A 504 -28.95 0.61 12.15
CA LYS A 504 -30.14 0.62 11.31
C LYS A 504 -30.31 1.97 10.64
N VAL A 505 -30.22 2.00 9.34
CA VAL A 505 -30.31 3.22 8.53
C VAL A 505 -31.48 3.12 7.57
N LYS A 506 -32.22 4.22 7.40
CA LYS A 506 -33.27 4.35 6.40
C LYS A 506 -33.44 5.82 6.02
N GLY A 507 -33.33 6.12 4.72
CA GLY A 507 -33.55 7.47 4.19
C GLY A 507 -32.32 8.06 3.52
N SER A 508 -32.34 9.35 3.23
CA SER A 508 -31.27 10.04 2.50
C SER A 508 -30.09 10.43 3.38
N SER A 509 -30.20 10.36 4.71
CA SER A 509 -29.10 10.68 5.61
C SER A 509 -29.15 9.89 6.91
N PHE A 510 -28.03 9.83 7.58
CA PHE A 510 -27.89 9.35 8.95
C PHE A 510 -26.69 10.02 9.62
N THR A 511 -26.67 9.97 10.96
CA THR A 511 -25.56 10.50 11.74
C THR A 511 -24.72 9.37 12.31
N TYR A 512 -23.39 9.53 12.24
CA TYR A 512 -22.43 8.66 12.90
C TYR A 512 -21.38 9.47 13.66
N ILE A 513 -20.88 8.94 14.76
CA ILE A 513 -19.81 9.56 15.56
C ILE A 513 -18.54 8.79 15.31
N PHE A 514 -17.63 9.36 14.54
CA PHE A 514 -16.30 8.77 14.30
C PHE A 514 -15.41 9.03 15.53
N PRO A 515 -14.95 7.98 16.22
CA PRO A 515 -14.09 8.15 17.39
C PRO A 515 -12.81 8.92 17.05
N ALA A 516 -12.18 9.52 18.05
CA ALA A 516 -10.85 10.13 17.89
C ALA A 516 -9.83 9.11 17.38
N HIS A 517 -8.85 9.55 16.58
CA HIS A 517 -7.74 8.76 16.06
C HIS A 517 -8.13 7.33 15.58
N SER A 518 -9.20 7.25 14.77
CA SER A 518 -9.78 5.97 14.32
C SER A 518 -9.83 5.85 12.81
N PHE A 519 -9.79 4.61 12.33
CA PHE A 519 -10.26 4.23 11.01
C PHE A 519 -11.57 3.47 11.14
N THR A 520 -12.62 3.92 10.46
CA THR A 520 -13.96 3.30 10.45
C THR A 520 -14.40 2.97 9.04
N LEU A 521 -14.84 1.74 8.82
CA LEU A 521 -15.45 1.28 7.57
C LEU A 521 -16.94 1.00 7.84
N LEU A 522 -17.82 1.74 7.14
CA LEU A 522 -19.26 1.55 7.15
C LEU A 522 -19.68 0.84 5.86
N LYS A 523 -20.39 -0.27 5.97
CA LYS A 523 -20.83 -1.07 4.83
C LYS A 523 -22.33 -1.35 4.92
N GLY A 524 -23.10 -0.90 3.93
CA GLY A 524 -24.55 -1.04 3.91
C GLY A 524 -25.13 -1.02 2.51
N LYS A 525 -26.46 -0.95 2.42
CA LYS A 525 -27.19 -0.91 1.14
C LYS A 525 -27.61 0.52 0.78
N ILE A 526 -27.69 0.74 -0.53
CA ILE A 526 -28.27 1.94 -1.12
C ILE A 526 -29.26 1.53 -2.22
N GLU A 527 -30.43 2.17 -2.27
CA GLU A 527 -31.54 1.93 -3.22
C GLU A 527 -31.81 3.16 -4.06
#